data_ea061e043b89fa6a0d4aa06b60399257
#
_entry.id   ea061e043b89fa6a0d4aa06b60399257
#
_cell.length_a   1.000
_cell.length_b   1.000
_cell.length_c   1.000
_cell.angle_alpha   90.00
_cell.angle_beta   90.00
_cell.angle_gamma   90.00
#
_symmetry.space_group_name_H-M   'P 1'
#
loop_
_entity.id
_entity.type
_entity.pdbx_description
1 polymer ?
#
loop_
_entity_poly.entity_id
_entity_poly.type
_entity_poly.pdbx_seq_one_letter_code
_entity_poly.pdbx_strand_id
1 'polypeptide(L)'
;MIRLPRLSRTFLMTCTMLLILATSSFASTIFIHNAAYAQSSNTGFGDTTYLALPNGKSIPIKYVINTGKLLGVVLDKSRATLNVILSSTSGADNGNLTIQIPRDVVDNKKEGNQDAPFTVHVDGKDATFREVDNTKTTRTLSIQFSKDAKVIDIIGSKSTVQ
;
A
#
# COMPACT_ATOMS: atom_id res chain seq x y z
N MET A 1 -10.99 9.75 76.19
CA MET A 1 -9.74 9.00 75.87
C MET A 1 -10.12 7.81 75.02
N ILE A 2 -10.03 7.93 73.69
CA ILE A 2 -10.38 6.84 72.78
C ILE A 2 -9.07 6.21 72.28
N ARG A 3 -8.84 4.95 72.59
CA ARG A 3 -7.68 4.21 72.13
C ARG A 3 -7.95 3.65 70.73
N LEU A 4 -7.15 4.06 69.73
CA LEU A 4 -7.14 3.48 68.40
C LEU A 4 -6.39 2.16 68.40
N PRO A 5 -6.87 1.13 67.70
CA PRO A 5 -6.16 -0.16 67.60
C PRO A 5 -4.96 -0.05 66.65
N ARG A 6 -3.83 -0.66 67.07
CA ARG A 6 -2.63 -0.80 66.24
C ARG A 6 -2.90 -1.76 65.09
N LEU A 7 -2.86 -1.27 63.88
CA LEU A 7 -2.82 -2.12 62.66
C LEU A 7 -1.49 -2.89 62.60
N SER A 8 -1.64 -4.17 62.51
CA SER A 8 -0.55 -5.14 62.38
C SER A 8 0.21 -4.92 61.05
N ARG A 9 1.55 -4.83 61.15
CA ARG A 9 2.46 -4.65 59.99
C ARG A 9 2.55 -5.86 59.04
N THR A 10 1.76 -6.90 59.27
CA THR A 10 1.78 -8.11 58.44
C THR A 10 0.85 -8.11 57.26
N PHE A 11 0.02 -7.07 57.08
CA PHE A 11 -0.98 -7.00 55.96
C PHE A 11 -0.44 -6.22 54.72
N LEU A 12 0.79 -5.72 54.77
CA LEU A 12 1.34 -4.90 53.68
C LEU A 12 2.32 -5.65 52.78
N MET A 13 2.45 -6.97 52.92
CA MET A 13 3.42 -7.74 52.15
C MET A 13 2.83 -8.77 51.19
N THR A 14 1.51 -8.85 51.07
CA THR A 14 0.88 -9.84 50.18
C THR A 14 0.16 -9.23 49.00
N CYS A 15 0.26 -7.90 48.76
CA CYS A 15 -0.40 -7.23 47.66
C CYS A 15 0.54 -6.79 46.51
N THR A 16 1.83 -7.13 46.55
CA THR A 16 2.82 -6.75 45.53
C THR A 16 3.30 -7.91 44.65
N MET A 17 2.65 -9.08 44.71
CA MET A 17 3.11 -10.24 43.94
C MET A 17 2.06 -10.78 42.93
N LEU A 18 1.10 -9.98 42.50
CA LEU A 18 0.10 -10.44 41.52
C LEU A 18 -0.16 -9.40 40.43
N LEU A 19 0.88 -8.77 39.91
CA LEU A 19 0.74 -7.88 38.74
C LEU A 19 1.92 -8.05 37.75
N ILE A 20 2.38 -9.27 37.55
CA ILE A 20 3.29 -9.62 36.48
C ILE A 20 2.79 -10.92 35.87
N LEU A 21 1.84 -10.88 34.95
CA LEU A 21 1.62 -11.87 33.89
C LEU A 21 0.36 -11.48 33.10
N ALA A 22 0.48 -10.55 32.19
CA ALA A 22 -0.35 -10.48 30.97
C ALA A 22 0.18 -9.39 30.04
N THR A 23 1.45 -9.41 29.68
CA THR A 23 1.89 -8.83 28.42
C THR A 23 2.03 -9.95 27.41
N SER A 24 0.89 -10.46 26.94
CA SER A 24 0.87 -11.23 25.71
C SER A 24 1.25 -10.28 24.58
N SER A 25 2.55 -10.28 24.28
CA SER A 25 3.08 -9.69 23.06
C SER A 25 2.41 -10.36 21.88
N PHE A 26 1.40 -9.72 21.31
CA PHE A 26 1.02 -9.97 19.92
C PHE A 26 2.21 -9.50 19.08
N ALA A 27 3.22 -10.35 18.95
CA ALA A 27 4.18 -10.25 17.88
C ALA A 27 3.39 -10.53 16.58
N SER A 28 2.76 -9.50 16.03
CA SER A 28 2.37 -9.49 14.64
C SER A 28 3.66 -9.65 13.85
N THR A 29 3.97 -10.87 13.46
CA THR A 29 4.98 -11.17 12.46
C THR A 29 4.49 -10.54 11.16
N ILE A 30 4.84 -9.28 10.95
CA ILE A 30 4.80 -8.67 9.64
C ILE A 30 5.83 -9.44 8.84
N PHE A 31 5.38 -10.40 8.04
CA PHE A 31 6.20 -10.97 6.97
C PHE A 31 6.45 -9.86 5.97
N ILE A 32 7.47 -9.05 6.21
CA ILE A 32 8.06 -8.21 5.20
C ILE A 32 8.77 -9.20 4.27
N HIS A 33 8.02 -9.71 3.28
CA HIS A 33 8.66 -10.35 2.15
C HIS A 33 9.51 -9.26 1.50
N ASN A 34 10.81 -9.48 1.49
CA ASN A 34 11.78 -8.63 0.82
C ASN A 34 11.29 -8.40 -0.61
N ALA A 35 10.65 -7.25 -0.86
CA ALA A 35 10.48 -6.76 -2.20
C ALA A 35 11.89 -6.50 -2.70
N ALA A 36 12.36 -7.33 -3.61
CA ALA A 36 13.62 -7.10 -4.31
C ALA A 36 13.50 -5.73 -4.96
N TYR A 37 14.28 -4.76 -4.49
CA TYR A 37 14.38 -3.46 -5.12
C TYR A 37 15.01 -3.67 -6.50
N ALA A 38 14.17 -3.65 -7.54
CA ALA A 38 14.62 -3.75 -8.90
C ALA A 38 15.41 -2.48 -9.26
N GLN A 39 16.65 -2.65 -9.68
CA GLN A 39 17.43 -1.57 -10.27
C GLN A 39 16.73 -1.09 -11.54
N SER A 40 16.50 0.23 -11.62
CA SER A 40 15.98 0.93 -12.78
C SER A 40 16.91 0.72 -13.98
N SER A 41 16.45 0.03 -15.00
CA SER A 41 17.11 -0.01 -16.31
C SER A 41 16.52 1.08 -17.20
N ASN A 42 17.32 2.10 -17.48
CA ASN A 42 16.93 3.26 -18.26
C ASN A 42 16.81 2.88 -19.76
N THR A 43 15.66 2.38 -20.17
CA THR A 43 15.33 2.14 -21.58
C THR A 43 14.14 3.00 -21.94
N GLY A 44 14.38 4.19 -22.47
CA GLY A 44 13.50 5.06 -23.28
C GLY A 44 12.01 5.22 -22.92
N PHE A 45 11.46 4.44 -22.01
CA PHE A 45 10.08 4.40 -21.61
C PHE A 45 9.95 4.18 -20.10
N GLY A 46 10.36 5.17 -19.31
CA GLY A 46 10.17 5.16 -17.85
C GLY A 46 10.88 4.01 -17.11
N ASP A 47 10.70 4.00 -15.83
CA ASP A 47 11.21 2.96 -14.95
C ASP A 47 10.30 1.72 -14.96
N THR A 48 10.80 0.59 -14.46
CA THR A 48 10.02 -0.63 -14.28
C THR A 48 10.11 -1.08 -12.83
N THR A 49 8.95 -1.35 -12.22
CA THR A 49 8.85 -2.08 -10.95
C THR A 49 8.22 -3.43 -11.21
N TYR A 50 8.29 -4.33 -10.22
CA TYR A 50 7.75 -5.67 -10.36
C TYR A 50 6.72 -5.95 -9.29
N LEU A 51 5.53 -6.38 -9.73
CA LEU A 51 4.51 -6.90 -8.84
C LEU A 51 4.84 -8.37 -8.52
N ALA A 52 5.18 -8.66 -7.28
CA ALA A 52 5.42 -10.02 -6.82
C ALA A 52 4.09 -10.76 -6.61
N LEU A 53 4.00 -11.99 -7.09
CA LEU A 53 2.85 -12.88 -6.93
C LEU A 53 3.13 -13.98 -5.91
N PRO A 54 2.08 -14.51 -5.23
CA PRO A 54 2.25 -15.59 -4.25
C PRO A 54 2.87 -16.88 -4.80
N ASN A 55 2.75 -17.12 -6.12
CA ASN A 55 3.33 -18.29 -6.80
C ASN A 55 4.81 -18.11 -7.18
N GLY A 56 5.48 -17.05 -6.69
CA GLY A 56 6.88 -16.74 -6.98
C GLY A 56 7.14 -16.07 -8.33
N LYS A 57 6.10 -15.85 -9.15
CA LYS A 57 6.19 -15.07 -10.38
C LYS A 57 6.16 -13.57 -10.10
N SER A 58 6.61 -12.78 -11.04
CA SER A 58 6.52 -11.32 -11.00
C SER A 58 6.02 -10.76 -12.33
N ILE A 59 5.25 -9.67 -12.25
CA ILE A 59 4.71 -8.98 -13.42
C ILE A 59 5.37 -7.60 -13.49
N PRO A 60 5.97 -7.24 -14.64
CA PRO A 60 6.56 -5.92 -14.83
C PRO A 60 5.47 -4.85 -14.96
N ILE A 61 5.61 -3.79 -14.17
CA ILE A 61 4.77 -2.59 -14.21
C ILE A 61 5.67 -1.42 -14.62
N LYS A 62 5.42 -0.86 -15.81
CA LYS A 62 6.17 0.29 -16.31
C LYS A 62 5.59 1.58 -15.76
N TYR A 63 6.46 2.54 -15.41
CA TYR A 63 6.02 3.83 -14.89
C TYR A 63 7.01 4.96 -15.18
N VAL A 64 6.52 6.18 -15.10
CA VAL A 64 7.31 7.41 -15.04
C VAL A 64 6.79 8.23 -13.87
N ILE A 65 7.68 8.70 -13.02
CA ILE A 65 7.35 9.58 -11.90
C ILE A 65 8.26 10.81 -11.96
N ASN A 66 7.69 12.00 -11.85
CA ASN A 66 8.47 13.25 -11.92
C ASN A 66 8.90 13.77 -10.54
N THR A 67 8.28 13.30 -9.47
CA THR A 67 8.53 13.75 -8.10
C THR A 67 8.42 12.57 -7.15
N GLY A 68 9.35 12.46 -6.21
CA GLY A 68 9.40 11.33 -5.28
C GLY A 68 9.98 10.07 -5.91
N LYS A 69 9.71 8.94 -5.27
CA LYS A 69 10.09 7.61 -5.75
C LYS A 69 8.93 6.65 -5.58
N LEU A 70 8.75 5.77 -6.55
CA LEU A 70 7.91 4.59 -6.39
C LEU A 70 8.72 3.54 -5.63
N LEU A 71 8.25 3.15 -4.45
CA LEU A 71 8.90 2.17 -3.59
C LEU A 71 8.48 0.73 -3.94
N GLY A 72 7.29 0.57 -4.48
CA GLY A 72 6.78 -0.74 -4.86
C GLY A 72 5.30 -0.71 -5.22
N VAL A 73 4.80 -1.85 -5.66
CA VAL A 73 3.39 -2.07 -5.96
C VAL A 73 2.89 -3.32 -5.26
N VAL A 74 1.65 -3.29 -4.77
CA VAL A 74 1.00 -4.40 -4.10
C VAL A 74 -0.41 -4.58 -4.67
N LEU A 75 -0.79 -5.81 -4.98
CA LEU A 75 -2.12 -6.14 -5.48
C LEU A 75 -3.00 -6.68 -4.35
N ASP A 76 -4.10 -6.00 -4.08
CA ASP A 76 -5.22 -6.56 -3.32
C ASP A 76 -6.20 -7.20 -4.30
N LYS A 77 -6.09 -8.51 -4.48
CA LYS A 77 -6.95 -9.27 -5.42
C LYS A 77 -8.41 -9.25 -5.01
N SER A 78 -8.70 -9.24 -3.70
CA SER A 78 -10.06 -9.31 -3.17
C SER A 78 -10.87 -8.05 -3.52
N ARG A 79 -10.19 -6.92 -3.62
CA ARG A 79 -10.76 -5.62 -3.97
C ARG A 79 -10.42 -5.17 -5.37
N ALA A 80 -9.71 -6.00 -6.17
CA ALA A 80 -9.17 -5.63 -7.47
C ALA A 80 -8.45 -4.26 -7.44
N THR A 81 -7.59 -4.05 -6.43
CA THR A 81 -6.92 -2.79 -6.18
C THR A 81 -5.41 -2.94 -6.30
N LEU A 82 -4.79 -2.12 -7.15
CA LEU A 82 -3.34 -1.97 -7.23
C LEU A 82 -2.92 -0.80 -6.36
N ASN A 83 -2.23 -1.09 -5.24
CA ASN A 83 -1.67 -0.09 -4.34
C ASN A 83 -0.25 0.25 -4.81
N VAL A 84 0.01 1.52 -5.10
CA VAL A 84 1.32 2.06 -5.46
C VAL A 84 1.89 2.79 -4.25
N ILE A 85 3.01 2.31 -3.74
CA ILE A 85 3.66 2.87 -2.55
C ILE A 85 4.69 3.91 -2.98
N LEU A 86 4.59 5.09 -2.43
CA LEU A 86 5.45 6.22 -2.74
C LEU A 86 6.32 6.63 -1.55
N SER A 87 7.49 7.20 -1.84
CA SER A 87 8.23 8.02 -0.89
C SER A 87 8.12 9.49 -1.29
N SER A 88 7.84 10.35 -0.31
CA SER A 88 7.93 11.79 -0.51
C SER A 88 9.38 12.25 -0.59
N THR A 89 9.63 13.33 -1.33
CA THR A 89 10.89 14.09 -1.28
C THR A 89 10.62 15.46 -0.68
N SER A 90 11.45 15.86 0.28
CA SER A 90 11.37 17.19 0.86
C SER A 90 11.63 18.27 -0.21
N GLY A 91 10.78 19.29 -0.27
CA GLY A 91 10.98 20.47 -1.11
C GLY A 91 10.45 20.38 -2.54
N ALA A 92 9.80 19.31 -2.92
CA ALA A 92 9.22 19.17 -4.26
C ALA A 92 7.77 19.70 -4.32
N ASP A 93 7.37 20.09 -5.53
CA ASP A 93 5.97 20.40 -5.87
C ASP A 93 5.12 19.13 -5.97
N ASN A 94 3.84 19.28 -6.29
CA ASN A 94 2.97 18.16 -6.61
C ASN A 94 3.57 17.30 -7.72
N GLY A 95 3.36 15.99 -7.58
CA GLY A 95 3.89 15.00 -8.50
C GLY A 95 2.86 14.51 -9.52
N ASN A 96 3.40 13.85 -10.53
CA ASN A 96 2.63 13.10 -11.51
C ASN A 96 3.25 11.71 -11.68
N LEU A 97 2.42 10.69 -11.62
CA LEU A 97 2.75 9.30 -11.91
C LEU A 97 2.05 8.89 -13.21
N THR A 98 2.81 8.51 -14.21
CA THR A 98 2.27 7.77 -15.37
C THR A 98 2.60 6.30 -15.17
N ILE A 99 1.59 5.45 -15.11
CA ILE A 99 1.74 4.01 -14.83
C ILE A 99 0.99 3.18 -15.86
N GLN A 100 1.66 2.16 -16.41
CA GLN A 100 1.09 1.20 -17.35
C GLN A 100 0.70 -0.08 -16.60
N ILE A 101 -0.58 -0.37 -16.57
CA ILE A 101 -1.18 -1.47 -15.79
C ILE A 101 -1.59 -2.58 -16.76
N PRO A 102 -1.02 -3.79 -16.64
CA PRO A 102 -1.55 -4.96 -17.35
C PRO A 102 -2.98 -5.27 -16.93
N ARG A 103 -3.85 -5.58 -17.89
CA ARG A 103 -5.28 -5.81 -17.64
C ARG A 103 -5.57 -7.05 -16.81
N ASP A 104 -4.65 -8.00 -16.76
CA ASP A 104 -4.72 -9.18 -15.89
C ASP A 104 -4.41 -8.81 -14.42
N VAL A 105 -3.61 -7.78 -14.18
CA VAL A 105 -3.34 -7.27 -12.82
C VAL A 105 -4.58 -6.61 -12.25
N VAL A 106 -5.05 -5.55 -12.89
CA VAL A 106 -6.30 -4.86 -12.53
C VAL A 106 -6.93 -4.31 -13.81
N ASP A 107 -8.22 -4.61 -14.00
CA ASP A 107 -9.02 -4.01 -15.06
C ASP A 107 -10.34 -3.49 -14.50
N ASN A 108 -10.95 -2.53 -15.18
CA ASN A 108 -12.27 -2.04 -14.82
C ASN A 108 -13.23 -2.18 -15.99
N LYS A 109 -14.26 -2.98 -15.79
CA LYS A 109 -15.28 -3.31 -16.77
C LYS A 109 -16.66 -3.07 -16.20
N LYS A 110 -17.57 -2.59 -17.04
CA LYS A 110 -19.00 -2.55 -16.78
C LYS A 110 -19.71 -3.70 -17.50
N GLU A 111 -21.01 -3.77 -17.35
CA GLU A 111 -21.84 -4.75 -18.07
C GLU A 111 -21.55 -4.75 -19.57
N GLY A 112 -21.60 -5.94 -20.17
CA GLY A 112 -21.23 -6.12 -21.59
C GLY A 112 -19.73 -6.07 -21.88
N ASN A 113 -18.87 -6.24 -20.85
CA ASN A 113 -17.40 -6.26 -20.95
C ASN A 113 -16.75 -4.99 -21.54
N GLN A 114 -17.49 -3.87 -21.53
CA GLN A 114 -16.96 -2.58 -21.95
C GLN A 114 -16.05 -1.97 -20.88
N ASP A 115 -15.03 -1.23 -21.31
CA ASP A 115 -14.14 -0.53 -20.38
C ASP A 115 -14.91 0.53 -19.58
N ALA A 116 -14.64 0.58 -18.28
CA ALA A 116 -15.08 1.60 -17.36
C ALA A 116 -13.89 2.39 -16.84
N PRO A 117 -14.03 3.67 -16.46
CA PRO A 117 -12.96 4.41 -15.83
C PRO A 117 -12.60 3.76 -14.48
N PHE A 118 -11.32 3.72 -14.13
CA PHE A 118 -10.88 3.34 -12.79
C PHE A 118 -11.41 4.30 -11.72
N THR A 119 -11.42 3.88 -10.47
CA THR A 119 -11.45 4.79 -9.34
C THR A 119 -10.03 4.92 -8.81
N VAL A 120 -9.57 6.15 -8.57
CA VAL A 120 -8.22 6.41 -8.08
C VAL A 120 -8.28 7.22 -6.80
N HIS A 121 -7.62 6.73 -5.74
CA HIS A 121 -7.46 7.46 -4.51
C HIS A 121 -5.97 7.76 -4.26
N VAL A 122 -5.68 8.91 -3.66
CA VAL A 122 -4.37 9.27 -3.13
C VAL A 122 -4.53 9.49 -1.63
N ASP A 123 -3.86 8.67 -0.83
CA ASP A 123 -3.99 8.64 0.64
C ASP A 123 -5.46 8.56 1.09
N GLY A 124 -6.25 7.71 0.39
CA GLY A 124 -7.66 7.46 0.68
C GLY A 124 -8.64 8.55 0.23
N LYS A 125 -8.19 9.56 -0.53
CA LYS A 125 -9.05 10.62 -1.08
C LYS A 125 -9.16 10.48 -2.59
N ASP A 126 -10.33 10.77 -3.16
CA ASP A 126 -10.52 10.78 -4.61
C ASP A 126 -9.48 11.66 -5.30
N ALA A 127 -8.88 11.13 -6.35
CA ALA A 127 -7.84 11.81 -7.11
C ALA A 127 -8.23 11.99 -8.57
N THR A 128 -7.81 13.11 -9.14
CA THR A 128 -7.95 13.35 -10.58
C THR A 128 -6.88 12.57 -11.34
N PHE A 129 -7.31 11.84 -12.35
CA PHE A 129 -6.41 11.14 -13.26
C PHE A 129 -6.90 11.25 -14.70
N ARG A 130 -6.05 10.88 -15.62
CA ARG A 130 -6.38 10.75 -17.04
C ARG A 130 -5.86 9.41 -17.55
N GLU A 131 -6.70 8.67 -18.27
CA GLU A 131 -6.26 7.53 -19.07
C GLU A 131 -5.60 8.06 -20.33
N VAL A 132 -4.30 7.80 -20.51
CA VAL A 132 -3.49 8.33 -21.59
C VAL A 132 -3.28 7.32 -22.72
N ASP A 133 -3.45 6.04 -22.42
CA ASP A 133 -3.40 4.95 -23.39
C ASP A 133 -4.27 3.78 -22.94
N ASN A 134 -4.90 3.10 -23.90
CA ASN A 134 -5.81 1.98 -23.65
C ASN A 134 -5.70 0.96 -24.79
N THR A 135 -5.03 -0.15 -24.49
CA THR A 135 -4.80 -1.25 -25.44
C THR A 135 -5.58 -2.51 -25.04
N LYS A 136 -5.45 -3.57 -25.83
CA LYS A 136 -6.04 -4.88 -25.49
C LYS A 136 -5.42 -5.53 -24.26
N THR A 137 -4.19 -5.19 -23.91
CA THR A 137 -3.41 -5.84 -22.84
C THR A 137 -3.05 -4.94 -21.68
N THR A 138 -3.05 -3.62 -21.89
CA THR A 138 -2.63 -2.63 -20.88
C THR A 138 -3.51 -1.42 -20.88
N ARG A 139 -3.56 -0.72 -19.75
CA ARG A 139 -4.15 0.62 -19.58
C ARG A 139 -3.12 1.53 -18.93
N THR A 140 -2.94 2.72 -19.46
CA THR A 140 -1.96 3.68 -18.93
C THR A 140 -2.66 4.89 -18.33
N LEU A 141 -2.40 5.14 -17.06
CA LEU A 141 -2.98 6.24 -16.30
C LEU A 141 -1.92 7.30 -16.00
N SER A 142 -2.30 8.58 -16.09
CA SER A 142 -1.53 9.72 -15.58
C SER A 142 -2.27 10.27 -14.38
N ILE A 143 -1.67 10.21 -13.20
CA ILE A 143 -2.28 10.49 -11.89
C ILE A 143 -1.50 11.62 -11.22
N GLN A 144 -2.21 12.68 -10.83
CA GLN A 144 -1.62 13.76 -10.04
C GLN A 144 -1.71 13.45 -8.55
N PHE A 145 -0.65 13.76 -7.82
CA PHE A 145 -0.59 13.54 -6.37
C PHE A 145 0.15 14.66 -5.65
N SER A 146 -0.16 14.86 -4.38
CA SER A 146 0.54 15.82 -3.54
C SER A 146 1.96 15.34 -3.21
N LYS A 147 2.88 16.26 -2.98
CA LYS A 147 4.27 15.97 -2.62
C LYS A 147 4.44 15.02 -1.41
N ASP A 148 3.47 15.01 -0.51
CA ASP A 148 3.51 14.20 0.72
C ASP A 148 2.78 12.86 0.58
N ALA A 149 2.24 12.55 -0.61
CA ALA A 149 1.50 11.33 -0.86
C ALA A 149 2.33 10.08 -0.56
N LYS A 150 1.68 9.09 0.05
CA LYS A 150 2.28 7.81 0.44
C LYS A 150 1.76 6.65 -0.36
N VAL A 151 0.48 6.68 -0.70
CA VAL A 151 -0.18 5.57 -1.38
C VAL A 151 -1.11 6.10 -2.46
N ILE A 152 -1.05 5.47 -3.63
CA ILE A 152 -2.07 5.64 -4.68
C ILE A 152 -2.76 4.30 -4.84
N ASP A 153 -4.08 4.28 -4.67
CA ASP A 153 -4.94 3.12 -4.87
C ASP A 153 -5.63 3.22 -6.23
N ILE A 154 -5.39 2.26 -7.09
CA ILE A 154 -6.03 2.16 -8.41
C ILE A 154 -7.01 0.98 -8.35
N ILE A 155 -8.30 1.31 -8.32
CA ILE A 155 -9.39 0.38 -8.04
C ILE A 155 -10.11 0.05 -9.34
N GLY A 156 -10.16 -1.24 -9.66
CA GLY A 156 -10.91 -1.80 -10.77
C GLY A 156 -12.10 -2.62 -10.32
N SER A 157 -12.64 -3.41 -11.22
CA SER A 157 -13.73 -4.35 -10.96
C SER A 157 -13.25 -5.80 -10.94
N LYS A 158 -12.07 -6.09 -11.47
CA LYS A 158 -11.52 -7.46 -11.55
C LYS A 158 -10.00 -7.49 -11.58
N SER A 159 -9.45 -8.61 -11.10
CA SER A 159 -8.07 -9.05 -11.28
C SER A 159 -8.08 -10.53 -11.67
N THR A 160 -7.32 -10.91 -12.68
CA THR A 160 -7.27 -12.31 -13.18
C THR A 160 -5.92 -12.98 -12.92
N VAL A 161 -5.01 -12.28 -12.26
CA VAL A 161 -3.70 -12.83 -11.88
C VAL A 161 -3.87 -14.01 -10.91
N GLN A 162 -3.18 -15.12 -11.19
CA GLN A 162 -3.19 -16.32 -10.36
C GLN A 162 -1.88 -16.45 -9.57
#